data_28737a23e1d2006e323c4fcecc123a3f
#
_entry.id   28737a23e1d2006e323c4fcecc123a3f
#
_cell.length_a   1.000
_cell.length_b   1.000
_cell.length_c   1.000
_cell.angle_alpha   90.00
_cell.angle_beta   90.00
_cell.angle_gamma   90.00
#
_symmetry.space_group_name_H-M   'P 1'
#
loop_
_entity.id
_entity.type
_entity.pdbx_description
1 polymer ?
#
loop_
_entity_poly.entity_id
_entity_poly.type
_entity_poly.pdbx_seq_one_letter_code
_entity_poly.pdbx_strand_id
1 'polypeptide(L)'
;VLILFLFLQNWKATLVPAIAIPVALIGTFALVLAFGFSLNQLTLFGLVLATGLVVDDAITVVEDTSAKKAEGLTSVQAAIETMDELFGAVIATSLVKMAVFLPVLFFPGATGTIYKQFAATILFSIGISTFNALTFSPMLSALLLSRETKELTRHQYAIAGVTLGFVYGLLSAGNGAIAALIPMAVGALVGFIASKITGLPLRLPVAAGGAAVGLISTGVLFSNPIPVVLFTVIGFVVGGFVPVIFTNFNRFYSGFEKRYATVLDMVLKARPIVMAALGVGILLTGFAFTRIPGGFVPIEDQGYAIGFVQAPDGVSNEKTLAINRQVA
;
A
#
# COMPACT_ATOMS: atom_id res chain seq x y z
N VAL A 1 -0.28 -2.24 -3.94
CA VAL A 1 0.58 -2.62 -5.08
C VAL A 1 -0.20 -3.43 -6.12
N LEU A 2 -0.91 -4.52 -5.75
CA LEU A 2 -1.67 -5.33 -6.73
C LEU A 2 -2.75 -4.52 -7.47
N ILE A 3 -3.51 -3.69 -6.75
CA ILE A 3 -4.51 -2.80 -7.35
C ILE A 3 -3.84 -1.81 -8.30
N LEU A 4 -2.72 -1.21 -7.90
CA LEU A 4 -1.95 -0.32 -8.76
C LEU A 4 -1.48 -1.00 -10.04
N PHE A 5 -0.99 -2.22 -9.91
CA PHE A 5 -0.58 -3.01 -11.08
C PHE A 5 -1.75 -3.32 -12.02
N LEU A 6 -2.95 -3.55 -11.47
CA LEU A 6 -4.17 -3.78 -12.26
C LEU A 6 -4.55 -2.55 -13.10
N PHE A 7 -4.42 -1.34 -12.52
CA PHE A 7 -4.73 -0.09 -13.22
C PHE A 7 -3.63 0.36 -14.17
N LEU A 8 -2.39 0.43 -13.70
CA LEU A 8 -1.25 0.90 -14.49
C LEU A 8 -0.82 -0.09 -15.58
N GLN A 9 -1.07 -1.39 -15.38
CA GLN A 9 -0.69 -2.49 -16.28
C GLN A 9 0.79 -2.44 -16.74
N ASN A 10 1.60 -1.71 -16.00
CA ASN A 10 3.02 -1.51 -16.23
C ASN A 10 3.76 -1.75 -14.92
N TRP A 11 4.52 -2.86 -14.85
CA TRP A 11 5.23 -3.24 -13.64
C TRP A 11 6.29 -2.22 -13.21
N LYS A 12 6.92 -1.50 -14.17
CA LYS A 12 7.92 -0.46 -13.89
C LYS A 12 7.26 0.78 -13.28
N ALA A 13 6.13 1.21 -13.85
CA ALA A 13 5.33 2.28 -13.28
C ALA A 13 4.83 1.92 -11.87
N THR A 14 4.37 0.69 -11.68
CA THR A 14 3.91 0.20 -10.36
C THR A 14 5.03 0.12 -9.32
N LEU A 15 6.26 -0.10 -9.76
CA LEU A 15 7.42 -0.22 -8.85
C LEU A 15 7.73 1.11 -8.16
N VAL A 16 7.46 2.25 -8.80
CA VAL A 16 7.74 3.58 -8.22
C VAL A 16 6.95 3.79 -6.92
N PRO A 17 5.60 3.74 -6.90
CA PRO A 17 4.86 3.86 -5.64
C PRO A 17 5.13 2.69 -4.70
N ALA A 18 5.42 1.48 -5.21
CA ALA A 18 5.77 0.34 -4.37
C ALA A 18 7.05 0.54 -3.56
N ILE A 19 8.02 1.32 -4.08
CA ILE A 19 9.25 1.69 -3.36
C ILE A 19 9.00 2.95 -2.51
N ALA A 20 8.20 3.90 -2.99
CA ALA A 20 7.91 5.13 -2.26
C ALA A 20 7.22 4.87 -0.91
N ILE A 21 6.35 3.84 -0.81
CA ILE A 21 5.67 3.46 0.43
C ILE A 21 6.66 3.11 1.55
N PRO A 22 7.54 2.11 1.41
CA PRO A 22 8.52 1.78 2.44
C PRO A 22 9.44 2.96 2.81
N VAL A 23 9.86 3.74 1.83
CA VAL A 23 10.71 4.93 2.08
C VAL A 23 9.98 5.94 2.96
N ALA A 24 8.71 6.23 2.65
CA ALA A 24 7.89 7.14 3.46
C ALA A 24 7.65 6.61 4.87
N LEU A 25 7.39 5.31 5.02
CA LEU A 25 7.20 4.68 6.33
C LEU A 25 8.46 4.72 7.18
N ILE A 26 9.63 4.38 6.61
CA ILE A 26 10.93 4.43 7.31
C ILE A 26 11.23 5.88 7.71
N GLY A 27 11.03 6.85 6.83
CA GLY A 27 11.19 8.26 7.14
C GLY A 27 10.26 8.74 8.25
N THR A 28 9.02 8.26 8.27
CA THR A 28 8.06 8.54 9.35
C THR A 28 8.53 7.98 10.68
N PHE A 29 9.00 6.73 10.72
CA PHE A 29 9.56 6.14 11.95
C PHE A 29 10.78 6.91 12.46
N ALA A 30 11.64 7.38 11.56
CA ALA A 30 12.79 8.20 11.95
C ALA A 30 12.35 9.52 12.63
N LEU A 31 11.32 10.18 12.12
CA LEU A 31 10.77 11.38 12.74
C LEU A 31 10.06 11.08 14.06
N VAL A 32 9.25 10.02 14.12
CA VAL A 32 8.59 9.57 15.36
C VAL A 32 9.64 9.36 16.47
N LEU A 33 10.76 8.70 16.13
CA LEU A 33 11.87 8.49 17.07
C LEU A 33 12.57 9.81 17.44
N ALA A 34 12.87 10.67 16.45
CA ALA A 34 13.56 11.94 16.67
C ALA A 34 12.77 12.90 17.58
N PHE A 35 11.43 12.85 17.51
CA PHE A 35 10.54 13.64 18.37
C PHE A 35 10.22 12.96 19.73
N GLY A 36 10.86 11.82 20.03
CA GLY A 36 10.70 11.11 21.31
C GLY A 36 9.34 10.43 21.48
N PHE A 37 8.62 10.17 20.41
CA PHE A 37 7.35 9.43 20.46
C PHE A 37 7.59 7.92 20.51
N SER A 38 6.70 7.19 21.18
CA SER A 38 6.75 5.74 21.26
C SER A 38 5.94 5.08 20.16
N LEU A 39 6.37 3.90 19.73
CA LEU A 39 5.55 3.03 18.89
C LEU A 39 4.47 2.37 19.76
N ASN A 40 3.25 2.80 19.57
CA ASN A 40 2.08 2.29 20.27
C ASN A 40 0.94 2.05 19.28
N GLN A 41 -0.16 1.50 19.73
CA GLN A 41 -1.31 1.18 18.89
C GLN A 41 -1.82 2.39 18.09
N LEU A 42 -1.83 3.58 18.69
CA LEU A 42 -2.30 4.80 18.03
C LEU A 42 -1.32 5.30 16.96
N THR A 43 -0.02 5.26 17.20
CA THR A 43 0.98 5.59 16.19
C THR A 43 0.93 4.61 15.03
N LEU A 44 0.69 3.31 15.30
CA LEU A 44 0.49 2.32 14.24
C LEU A 44 -0.80 2.56 13.45
N PHE A 45 -1.91 2.93 14.09
CA PHE A 45 -3.13 3.34 13.39
C PHE A 45 -2.92 4.60 12.54
N GLY A 46 -2.20 5.59 13.08
CA GLY A 46 -1.81 6.77 12.33
C GLY A 46 -1.00 6.42 11.09
N LEU A 47 -0.06 5.49 11.22
CA LEU A 47 0.77 5.02 10.11
C LEU A 47 -0.03 4.27 9.05
N VAL A 48 -0.96 3.38 9.45
CA VAL A 48 -1.85 2.66 8.52
C VAL A 48 -2.73 3.64 7.75
N LEU A 49 -3.35 4.60 8.45
CA LEU A 49 -4.15 5.64 7.81
C LEU A 49 -3.31 6.49 6.85
N ALA A 50 -2.13 6.91 7.30
CA ALA A 50 -1.21 7.70 6.50
C ALA A 50 -0.73 6.95 5.25
N THR A 51 -0.58 5.62 5.29
CA THR A 51 -0.17 4.83 4.12
C THR A 51 -1.07 5.06 2.92
N GLY A 52 -2.39 5.16 3.11
CA GLY A 52 -3.32 5.49 2.04
C GLY A 52 -3.13 6.90 1.48
N LEU A 53 -2.87 7.88 2.35
CA LEU A 53 -2.66 9.27 1.97
C LEU A 53 -1.31 9.50 1.26
N VAL A 54 -0.30 8.71 1.63
CA VAL A 54 1.08 8.76 1.12
C VAL A 54 1.17 8.25 -0.31
N VAL A 55 0.42 7.20 -0.63
CA VAL A 55 0.50 6.53 -1.94
C VAL A 55 -0.07 7.41 -3.06
N ASP A 56 -1.08 8.20 -2.74
CA ASP A 56 -1.84 9.01 -3.69
C ASP A 56 -0.95 9.96 -4.51
N ASP A 57 -0.09 10.72 -3.85
CA ASP A 57 0.80 11.68 -4.50
C ASP A 57 1.80 10.99 -5.46
N ALA A 58 2.36 9.84 -5.05
CA ALA A 58 3.29 9.09 -5.88
C ALA A 58 2.61 8.45 -7.10
N ILE A 59 1.35 8.01 -6.97
CA ILE A 59 0.56 7.45 -8.06
C ILE A 59 0.31 8.53 -9.11
N THR A 60 -0.16 9.70 -8.70
CA THR A 60 -0.49 10.81 -9.60
C THR A 60 0.72 11.21 -10.44
N VAL A 61 1.90 11.34 -9.82
CA VAL A 61 3.15 11.66 -10.53
C VAL A 61 3.52 10.60 -11.55
N VAL A 62 3.41 9.31 -11.20
CA VAL A 62 3.78 8.20 -12.10
C VAL A 62 2.79 8.06 -13.25
N GLU A 63 1.50 8.22 -12.96
CA GLU A 63 0.43 8.13 -13.95
C GLU A 63 0.60 9.21 -15.01
N ASP A 64 0.76 10.47 -14.61
CA ASP A 64 0.95 11.59 -15.52
C ASP A 64 2.27 11.46 -16.32
N THR A 65 3.38 11.09 -15.66
CA THR A 65 4.64 10.81 -16.37
C THR A 65 4.49 9.69 -17.40
N SER A 66 3.71 8.66 -17.08
CA SER A 66 3.46 7.55 -18.01
C SER A 66 2.58 7.98 -19.20
N ALA A 67 1.57 8.84 -18.96
CA ALA A 67 0.70 9.40 -19.98
C ALA A 67 1.50 10.26 -20.95
N LYS A 68 2.31 11.21 -20.45
CA LYS A 68 3.15 12.08 -21.28
C LYS A 68 4.19 11.30 -22.07
N LYS A 69 4.74 10.23 -21.50
CA LYS A 69 5.61 9.34 -22.26
C LYS A 69 4.88 8.62 -23.39
N ALA A 70 3.61 8.22 -23.19
CA ALA A 70 2.80 7.61 -24.25
C ALA A 70 2.49 8.58 -25.39
N GLU A 71 2.50 9.90 -25.11
CA GLU A 71 2.40 10.97 -26.11
C GLU A 71 3.69 11.19 -26.93
N GLY A 72 4.78 10.49 -26.56
CA GLY A 72 6.02 10.47 -27.35
C GLY A 72 7.19 11.26 -26.71
N LEU A 73 7.04 11.79 -25.51
CA LEU A 73 8.12 12.44 -24.77
C LEU A 73 9.15 11.43 -24.26
N THR A 74 10.40 11.85 -24.15
CA THR A 74 11.40 11.03 -23.42
C THR A 74 11.02 10.95 -21.94
N SER A 75 11.40 9.87 -21.27
CA SER A 75 11.02 9.66 -19.85
C SER A 75 11.50 10.80 -18.93
N VAL A 76 12.63 11.43 -19.25
CA VAL A 76 13.16 12.58 -18.50
C VAL A 76 12.32 13.83 -18.77
N GLN A 77 11.99 14.10 -20.03
CA GLN A 77 11.14 15.24 -20.39
C GLN A 77 9.74 15.09 -19.82
N ALA A 78 9.16 13.88 -19.91
CA ALA A 78 7.85 13.56 -19.34
C ALA A 78 7.85 13.82 -17.82
N ALA A 79 8.90 13.40 -17.08
CA ALA A 79 8.99 13.64 -15.65
C ALA A 79 9.13 15.12 -15.30
N ILE A 80 9.91 15.89 -16.06
CA ILE A 80 10.05 17.34 -15.87
C ILE A 80 8.71 18.04 -16.09
N GLU A 81 8.06 17.77 -17.22
CA GLU A 81 6.78 18.39 -17.57
C GLU A 81 5.65 18.02 -16.61
N THR A 82 5.64 16.75 -16.13
CA THR A 82 4.77 16.33 -15.03
C THR A 82 4.98 17.18 -13.79
N MET A 83 6.22 17.43 -13.41
CA MET A 83 6.50 18.22 -12.21
C MET A 83 6.18 19.68 -12.39
N ASP A 84 6.38 20.25 -13.56
CA ASP A 84 5.99 21.64 -13.86
C ASP A 84 4.47 21.85 -13.70
N GLU A 85 3.67 20.85 -14.08
CA GLU A 85 2.21 20.90 -13.95
C GLU A 85 1.71 20.55 -12.54
N LEU A 86 2.26 19.49 -11.93
CA LEU A 86 1.72 18.92 -10.69
C LEU A 86 2.35 19.49 -9.42
N PHE A 87 3.50 20.19 -9.48
CA PHE A 87 4.20 20.70 -8.30
C PHE A 87 3.28 21.49 -7.37
N GLY A 88 2.57 22.48 -7.91
CA GLY A 88 1.65 23.32 -7.14
C GLY A 88 0.47 22.52 -6.56
N ALA A 89 -0.07 21.58 -7.33
CA ALA A 89 -1.19 20.74 -6.90
C ALA A 89 -0.77 19.78 -5.75
N VAL A 90 0.39 19.13 -5.87
CA VAL A 90 0.93 18.23 -4.84
C VAL A 90 1.18 18.97 -3.53
N ILE A 91 1.78 20.16 -3.58
CA ILE A 91 1.99 20.99 -2.38
C ILE A 91 0.65 21.40 -1.77
N ALA A 92 -0.27 21.91 -2.59
CA ALA A 92 -1.57 22.37 -2.09
C ALA A 92 -2.37 21.24 -1.43
N THR A 93 -2.47 20.07 -2.07
CA THR A 93 -3.17 18.91 -1.52
C THR A 93 -2.52 18.41 -0.24
N SER A 94 -1.21 18.39 -0.16
CA SER A 94 -0.47 17.99 1.05
C SER A 94 -0.68 18.97 2.20
N LEU A 95 -0.67 20.26 1.94
CA LEU A 95 -0.97 21.29 2.95
C LEU A 95 -2.41 21.17 3.46
N VAL A 96 -3.38 20.91 2.58
CA VAL A 96 -4.78 20.66 2.98
C VAL A 96 -4.87 19.39 3.85
N LYS A 97 -4.23 18.28 3.45
CA LYS A 97 -4.16 17.06 4.27
C LYS A 97 -3.57 17.36 5.66
N MET A 98 -2.47 18.13 5.74
CA MET A 98 -1.85 18.52 7.00
C MET A 98 -2.75 19.42 7.85
N ALA A 99 -3.45 20.38 7.24
CA ALA A 99 -4.32 21.31 7.94
C ALA A 99 -5.48 20.61 8.68
N VAL A 100 -5.94 19.46 8.20
CA VAL A 100 -6.98 18.65 8.86
C VAL A 100 -6.47 18.04 10.17
N PHE A 101 -5.22 17.59 10.22
CA PHE A 101 -4.66 16.92 11.39
C PHE A 101 -3.94 17.87 12.35
N LEU A 102 -3.54 19.05 11.89
CA LEU A 102 -2.83 20.04 12.70
C LEU A 102 -3.57 20.45 13.98
N PRO A 103 -4.89 20.72 13.98
CA PRO A 103 -5.62 21.09 15.19
C PRO A 103 -5.59 20.02 16.28
N VAL A 104 -5.50 18.76 15.91
CA VAL A 104 -5.48 17.62 16.84
C VAL A 104 -4.24 17.63 17.74
N LEU A 105 -3.13 18.23 17.27
CA LEU A 105 -1.91 18.41 18.09
C LEU A 105 -2.12 19.31 19.31
N PHE A 106 -3.12 20.19 19.25
CA PHE A 106 -3.37 21.19 20.28
C PHE A 106 -4.54 20.83 21.20
N PHE A 107 -5.08 19.64 21.11
CA PHE A 107 -6.14 19.19 22.01
C PHE A 107 -5.63 19.13 23.46
N PRO A 108 -6.39 19.71 24.42
CA PRO A 108 -6.00 19.72 25.82
C PRO A 108 -6.31 18.40 26.54
N GLY A 109 -5.68 18.20 27.71
CA GLY A 109 -5.97 17.10 28.61
C GLY A 109 -5.42 15.75 28.19
N ALA A 110 -5.84 14.69 28.87
CA ALA A 110 -5.39 13.32 28.65
C ALA A 110 -5.70 12.84 27.21
N THR A 111 -6.87 13.19 26.70
CA THR A 111 -7.28 12.93 25.33
C THR A 111 -6.32 13.53 24.32
N GLY A 112 -5.92 14.79 24.54
CA GLY A 112 -4.95 15.48 23.69
C GLY A 112 -3.59 14.76 23.67
N THR A 113 -3.10 14.30 24.81
CA THR A 113 -1.83 13.57 24.90
C THR A 113 -1.86 12.29 24.06
N ILE A 114 -2.98 11.58 24.07
CA ILE A 114 -3.18 10.35 23.31
C ILE A 114 -3.21 10.63 21.80
N TYR A 115 -4.06 11.57 21.37
CA TYR A 115 -4.23 11.87 19.93
C TYR A 115 -3.06 12.66 19.34
N LYS A 116 -2.25 13.34 20.15
CA LYS A 116 -1.08 14.09 19.68
C LYS A 116 -0.08 13.21 18.93
N GLN A 117 0.24 12.03 19.45
CA GLN A 117 1.17 11.11 18.79
C GLN A 117 0.57 10.55 17.47
N PHE A 118 -0.73 10.25 17.47
CA PHE A 118 -1.46 9.83 16.28
C PHE A 118 -1.39 10.90 15.18
N ALA A 119 -1.80 12.13 15.49
CA ALA A 119 -1.80 13.23 14.53
C ALA A 119 -0.40 13.59 14.04
N ALA A 120 0.59 13.62 14.95
CA ALA A 120 1.98 13.88 14.59
C ALA A 120 2.53 12.82 13.62
N THR A 121 2.22 11.54 13.84
CA THR A 121 2.63 10.46 12.95
C THR A 121 2.07 10.65 11.54
N ILE A 122 0.79 11.04 11.43
CA ILE A 122 0.18 11.33 10.12
C ILE A 122 0.84 12.54 9.46
N LEU A 123 1.07 13.62 10.21
CA LEU A 123 1.72 14.83 9.68
C LEU A 123 3.14 14.55 9.19
N PHE A 124 3.92 13.77 9.92
CA PHE A 124 5.25 13.33 9.49
C PHE A 124 5.18 12.48 8.23
N SER A 125 4.24 11.54 8.16
CA SER A 125 4.04 10.72 6.97
C SER A 125 3.69 11.55 5.74
N ILE A 126 2.78 12.52 5.87
CA ILE A 126 2.41 13.42 4.76
C ILE A 126 3.61 14.25 4.33
N GLY A 127 4.38 14.81 5.28
CA GLY A 127 5.58 15.60 4.97
C GLY A 127 6.63 14.81 4.19
N ILE A 128 6.94 13.61 4.64
CA ILE A 128 7.88 12.70 3.94
C ILE A 128 7.32 12.27 2.57
N SER A 129 6.02 11.98 2.49
CA SER A 129 5.37 11.63 1.24
C SER A 129 5.46 12.75 0.21
N THR A 130 5.15 13.97 0.62
CA THR A 130 5.25 15.14 -0.25
C THR A 130 6.68 15.32 -0.77
N PHE A 131 7.67 15.20 0.12
CA PHE A 131 9.06 15.25 -0.29
C PHE A 131 9.40 14.13 -1.29
N ASN A 132 8.97 12.89 -1.05
CA ASN A 132 9.16 11.78 -1.96
C ASN A 132 8.47 11.99 -3.32
N ALA A 133 7.24 12.51 -3.31
CA ALA A 133 6.47 12.78 -4.53
C ALA A 133 7.13 13.86 -5.41
N LEU A 134 7.76 14.86 -4.79
CA LEU A 134 8.41 15.96 -5.50
C LEU A 134 9.84 15.64 -5.95
N THR A 135 10.51 14.64 -5.34
CA THR A 135 11.93 14.34 -5.63
C THR A 135 12.13 12.90 -6.12
N PHE A 136 11.76 11.95 -5.31
CA PHE A 136 12.06 10.55 -5.54
C PHE A 136 11.18 9.92 -6.63
N SER A 137 9.87 10.22 -6.62
CA SER A 137 8.93 9.65 -7.58
C SER A 137 9.21 10.09 -9.03
N PRO A 138 9.45 11.36 -9.36
CA PRO A 138 9.80 11.77 -10.72
C PRO A 138 11.16 11.23 -11.16
N MET A 139 12.15 11.19 -10.26
CA MET A 139 13.46 10.60 -10.55
C MET A 139 13.35 9.11 -10.89
N LEU A 140 12.63 8.33 -10.06
CA LEU A 140 12.40 6.92 -10.34
C LEU A 140 11.58 6.69 -11.60
N SER A 141 10.57 7.52 -11.86
CA SER A 141 9.78 7.44 -13.09
C SER A 141 10.65 7.68 -14.30
N ALA A 142 11.49 8.72 -14.30
CA ALA A 142 12.45 8.99 -15.37
C ALA A 142 13.42 7.80 -15.58
N LEU A 143 13.92 7.20 -14.51
CA LEU A 143 14.88 6.08 -14.57
C LEU A 143 14.23 4.78 -15.05
N LEU A 144 13.11 4.39 -14.44
CA LEU A 144 12.47 3.09 -14.71
C LEU A 144 11.72 3.08 -16.04
N LEU A 145 11.09 4.19 -16.40
CA LEU A 145 10.39 4.31 -17.67
C LEU A 145 11.32 4.60 -18.85
N SER A 146 12.59 5.02 -18.63
CA SER A 146 13.56 5.30 -19.70
C SER A 146 13.94 4.08 -20.54
N ARG A 147 13.95 2.92 -19.93
CA ARG A 147 14.20 1.68 -20.67
C ARG A 147 12.92 1.27 -21.40
N GLU A 148 12.92 1.43 -22.73
CA GLU A 148 11.95 0.72 -23.56
C GLU A 148 11.97 -0.75 -23.15
N THR A 149 10.80 -1.31 -22.85
CA THR A 149 10.64 -2.75 -22.73
C THR A 149 10.80 -3.33 -24.13
N LYS A 150 12.03 -3.49 -24.61
CA LYS A 150 12.25 -4.50 -25.66
C LYS A 150 11.64 -5.78 -25.12
N GLU A 151 10.73 -6.36 -25.88
CA GLU A 151 10.23 -7.70 -25.56
C GLU A 151 11.44 -8.56 -25.19
N LEU A 152 11.42 -9.11 -23.98
CA LEU A 152 12.51 -9.95 -23.51
C LEU A 152 12.69 -11.08 -24.53
N THR A 153 13.87 -11.19 -25.08
CA THR A 153 14.18 -12.26 -26.02
C THR A 153 14.12 -13.61 -25.30
N ARG A 154 13.87 -14.66 -26.06
CA ARG A 154 13.79 -16.06 -25.59
C ARG A 154 14.86 -16.45 -24.57
N HIS A 155 16.10 -15.99 -24.79
CA HIS A 155 17.23 -16.24 -23.89
C HIS A 155 17.12 -15.48 -22.55
N GLN A 156 16.56 -14.29 -22.54
CA GLN A 156 16.41 -13.46 -21.33
C GLN A 156 15.37 -14.03 -20.37
N TYR A 157 14.31 -14.68 -20.87
CA TYR A 157 13.35 -15.41 -20.02
C TYR A 157 13.98 -16.64 -19.35
N ALA A 158 14.80 -17.39 -20.11
CA ALA A 158 15.52 -18.52 -19.55
C ALA A 158 16.51 -18.07 -18.46
N ILE A 159 17.27 -16.99 -18.69
CA ILE A 159 18.21 -16.41 -17.72
C ILE A 159 17.44 -15.91 -16.48
N ALA A 160 16.32 -15.20 -16.64
CA ALA A 160 15.51 -14.73 -15.52
C ALA A 160 14.98 -15.90 -14.67
N GLY A 161 14.51 -16.98 -15.30
CA GLY A 161 14.05 -18.18 -14.59
C GLY A 161 15.17 -18.88 -13.81
N VAL A 162 16.36 -19.00 -14.41
CA VAL A 162 17.56 -19.57 -13.75
C VAL A 162 18.02 -18.67 -12.60
N THR A 163 18.04 -17.33 -12.81
CA THR A 163 18.48 -16.39 -11.76
C THR A 163 17.53 -16.40 -10.56
N LEU A 164 16.23 -16.42 -10.79
CA LEU A 164 15.24 -16.52 -9.73
C LEU A 164 15.31 -17.85 -8.98
N GLY A 165 15.48 -18.96 -9.70
CA GLY A 165 15.68 -20.28 -9.10
C GLY A 165 16.98 -20.35 -8.28
N PHE A 166 18.07 -19.71 -8.75
CA PHE A 166 19.34 -19.64 -8.04
C PHE A 166 19.26 -18.80 -6.76
N VAL A 167 18.66 -17.60 -6.84
CA VAL A 167 18.45 -16.72 -5.66
C VAL A 167 17.60 -17.44 -4.61
N TYR A 168 16.53 -18.10 -5.04
CA TYR A 168 15.71 -18.90 -4.14
C TYR A 168 16.49 -20.06 -3.52
N GLY A 169 17.30 -20.77 -4.33
CA GLY A 169 18.17 -21.84 -3.87
C GLY A 169 19.15 -21.36 -2.79
N LEU A 170 19.74 -20.17 -2.96
CA LEU A 170 20.63 -19.56 -1.96
C LEU A 170 19.88 -19.20 -0.66
N LEU A 171 18.68 -18.64 -0.76
CA LEU A 171 17.87 -18.26 0.41
C LEU A 171 17.36 -19.49 1.19
N SER A 172 17.15 -20.61 0.50
CA SER A 172 16.73 -21.89 1.10
C SER A 172 17.90 -22.77 1.57
N ALA A 173 19.15 -22.44 1.26
CA ALA A 173 20.35 -23.22 1.54
C ALA A 173 20.63 -23.43 3.05
N GLY A 174 19.97 -22.72 3.93
CA GLY A 174 19.98 -22.98 5.37
C GLY A 174 19.53 -24.39 5.76
N ASN A 175 18.85 -25.13 4.85
CA ASN A 175 18.30 -26.47 5.08
C ASN A 175 19.03 -27.58 4.29
N GLY A 176 20.23 -27.33 3.78
CA GLY A 176 21.07 -28.30 3.09
C GLY A 176 21.15 -28.13 1.57
N ALA A 177 22.31 -28.44 0.99
CA ALA A 177 22.62 -28.21 -0.42
C ALA A 177 21.64 -28.88 -1.42
N ILE A 178 21.03 -30.00 -1.02
CA ILE A 178 20.08 -30.74 -1.86
C ILE A 178 18.75 -29.97 -2.00
N ALA A 179 18.31 -29.28 -0.96
CA ALA A 179 17.10 -28.45 -0.99
C ALA A 179 17.23 -27.24 -1.92
N ALA A 180 18.45 -26.78 -2.20
CA ALA A 180 18.72 -25.69 -3.13
C ALA A 180 18.69 -26.13 -4.62
N LEU A 181 19.01 -27.37 -4.92
CA LEU A 181 19.05 -27.88 -6.29
C LEU A 181 17.67 -28.05 -6.91
N ILE A 182 16.66 -28.41 -6.12
CA ILE A 182 15.28 -28.62 -6.61
C ILE A 182 14.64 -27.32 -7.11
N PRO A 183 14.62 -26.20 -6.33
CA PRO A 183 14.09 -24.93 -6.81
C PRO A 183 14.88 -24.35 -7.98
N MET A 184 16.20 -24.55 -8.01
CA MET A 184 17.03 -24.12 -9.12
C MET A 184 16.69 -24.88 -10.43
N ALA A 185 16.50 -26.19 -10.34
CA ALA A 185 16.07 -26.99 -11.48
C ALA A 185 14.65 -26.64 -11.95
N VAL A 186 13.72 -26.38 -11.03
CA VAL A 186 12.36 -25.95 -11.34
C VAL A 186 12.37 -24.56 -11.99
N GLY A 187 13.14 -23.61 -11.47
CA GLY A 187 13.29 -22.28 -12.05
C GLY A 187 13.88 -22.32 -13.47
N ALA A 188 14.89 -23.15 -13.68
CA ALA A 188 15.49 -23.39 -14.99
C ALA A 188 14.49 -24.05 -15.97
N LEU A 189 13.75 -25.06 -15.51
CA LEU A 189 12.73 -25.74 -16.30
C LEU A 189 11.58 -24.80 -16.71
N VAL A 190 11.09 -23.99 -15.77
CA VAL A 190 10.05 -22.98 -16.02
C VAL A 190 10.55 -21.93 -17.02
N GLY A 191 11.78 -21.42 -16.86
CA GLY A 191 12.41 -20.50 -17.81
C GLY A 191 12.59 -21.14 -19.19
N PHE A 192 12.99 -22.41 -19.25
CA PHE A 192 13.16 -23.15 -20.51
C PHE A 192 11.80 -23.41 -21.20
N ILE A 193 10.78 -23.85 -20.47
CA ILE A 193 9.44 -24.06 -21.01
C ILE A 193 8.86 -22.73 -21.49
N ALA A 194 8.97 -21.67 -20.67
CA ALA A 194 8.58 -20.32 -21.06
C ALA A 194 9.30 -19.86 -22.35
N SER A 195 10.56 -20.22 -22.55
CA SER A 195 11.30 -19.91 -23.78
C SER A 195 10.83 -20.68 -25.01
N LYS A 196 10.26 -21.87 -24.85
CA LYS A 196 9.80 -22.72 -25.96
C LYS A 196 8.39 -22.41 -26.47
N ILE A 197 7.52 -21.87 -25.63
CA ILE A 197 6.10 -21.61 -25.95
C ILE A 197 5.95 -20.17 -26.47
N THR A 198 6.71 -19.79 -27.46
CA THR A 198 6.88 -18.41 -27.97
C THR A 198 5.76 -17.88 -28.86
N GLY A 199 4.55 -18.40 -28.77
CA GLY A 199 3.40 -17.83 -29.47
C GLY A 199 2.49 -16.93 -28.59
N LEU A 200 2.81 -16.74 -27.31
CA LEU A 200 1.96 -15.98 -26.37
C LEU A 200 2.81 -14.91 -25.63
N PRO A 201 2.92 -13.69 -26.14
CA PRO A 201 3.91 -12.73 -25.68
C PRO A 201 3.74 -12.23 -24.24
N LEU A 202 2.55 -12.22 -23.68
CA LEU A 202 2.31 -11.66 -22.32
C LEU A 202 2.01 -12.69 -21.23
N ARG A 203 1.50 -13.88 -21.57
CA ARG A 203 1.04 -14.85 -20.56
C ARG A 203 2.18 -15.52 -19.80
N LEU A 204 3.31 -15.75 -20.46
CA LEU A 204 4.43 -16.50 -19.92
C LEU A 204 5.33 -15.75 -18.93
N PRO A 205 5.73 -14.47 -19.17
CA PRO A 205 6.51 -13.74 -18.18
C PRO A 205 5.74 -13.48 -16.89
N VAL A 206 4.41 -13.29 -17.00
CA VAL A 206 3.53 -13.11 -15.83
C VAL A 206 3.35 -14.43 -15.08
N ALA A 207 3.17 -15.54 -15.79
CA ALA A 207 3.11 -16.87 -15.18
C ALA A 207 4.43 -17.25 -14.49
N ALA A 208 5.58 -16.96 -15.12
CA ALA A 208 6.88 -17.19 -14.51
C ALA A 208 7.12 -16.29 -13.29
N GLY A 209 6.66 -15.04 -13.32
CA GLY A 209 6.68 -14.13 -12.17
C GLY A 209 5.80 -14.62 -11.03
N GLY A 210 4.59 -15.09 -11.32
CA GLY A 210 3.70 -15.69 -10.33
C GLY A 210 4.29 -16.96 -9.68
N ALA A 211 4.93 -17.81 -10.46
CA ALA A 211 5.63 -18.98 -9.95
C ALA A 211 6.80 -18.59 -9.04
N ALA A 212 7.56 -17.55 -9.38
CA ALA A 212 8.68 -17.05 -8.56
C ALA A 212 8.19 -16.49 -7.22
N VAL A 213 7.10 -15.72 -7.22
CA VAL A 213 6.47 -15.21 -5.97
C VAL A 213 5.97 -16.37 -5.09
N GLY A 214 5.37 -17.39 -5.70
CA GLY A 214 4.96 -18.61 -4.98
C GLY A 214 6.12 -19.33 -4.32
N LEU A 215 7.27 -19.44 -5.01
CA LEU A 215 8.49 -20.06 -4.50
C LEU A 215 9.11 -19.28 -3.33
N ILE A 216 9.20 -17.97 -3.44
CA ILE A 216 9.75 -17.09 -2.39
C ILE A 216 8.90 -17.15 -1.12
N SER A 217 7.57 -17.08 -1.26
CA SER A 217 6.67 -17.07 -0.10
C SER A 217 6.68 -18.39 0.67
N THR A 218 6.89 -19.51 0.00
CA THR A 218 6.92 -20.83 0.63
C THR A 218 8.24 -21.18 1.28
N GLY A 219 9.36 -20.72 0.71
CA GLY A 219 10.69 -20.93 1.29
C GLY A 219 10.89 -20.24 2.64
N VAL A 220 10.21 -19.11 2.87
CA VAL A 220 10.26 -18.38 4.15
C VAL A 220 9.35 -19.01 5.21
N LEU A 221 8.27 -19.70 4.81
CA LEU A 221 7.22 -20.15 5.74
C LEU A 221 7.26 -21.64 6.06
N PHE A 222 7.83 -22.50 5.19
CA PHE A 222 7.70 -23.95 5.36
C PHE A 222 8.99 -24.71 4.97
N SER A 223 9.47 -25.54 5.86
CA SER A 223 10.59 -26.47 5.63
C SER A 223 10.22 -27.71 4.79
N ASN A 224 9.01 -27.82 4.25
CA ASN A 224 8.50 -28.98 3.54
C ASN A 224 8.37 -28.68 2.02
N PRO A 225 8.89 -29.53 1.11
CA PRO A 225 8.91 -29.27 -0.34
C PRO A 225 7.52 -29.31 -1.02
N ILE A 226 6.55 -30.00 -0.44
CA ILE A 226 5.19 -30.14 -1.02
C ILE A 226 4.49 -28.78 -1.21
N PRO A 227 4.43 -27.88 -0.21
CA PRO A 227 3.87 -26.54 -0.38
C PRO A 227 4.59 -25.73 -1.48
N VAL A 228 5.92 -25.85 -1.60
CA VAL A 228 6.71 -25.13 -2.60
C VAL A 228 6.24 -25.46 -4.01
N VAL A 229 6.09 -26.76 -4.32
CA VAL A 229 5.61 -27.20 -5.63
C VAL A 229 4.18 -26.72 -5.88
N LEU A 230 3.30 -26.87 -4.88
CA LEU A 230 1.90 -26.46 -4.98
C LEU A 230 1.77 -24.95 -5.27
N PHE A 231 2.46 -24.10 -4.50
CA PHE A 231 2.42 -22.64 -4.71
C PHE A 231 3.10 -22.19 -6.01
N THR A 232 4.11 -22.95 -6.47
CA THR A 232 4.72 -22.68 -7.79
C THR A 232 3.71 -22.95 -8.92
N VAL A 233 2.97 -24.06 -8.84
CA VAL A 233 1.92 -24.37 -9.82
C VAL A 233 0.79 -23.35 -9.75
N ILE A 234 0.34 -22.99 -8.54
CA ILE A 234 -0.68 -21.96 -8.34
C ILE A 234 -0.19 -20.63 -8.91
N GLY A 235 1.04 -20.22 -8.61
CA GLY A 235 1.63 -18.99 -9.15
C GLY A 235 1.73 -18.98 -10.67
N PHE A 236 2.08 -20.12 -11.28
CA PHE A 236 2.08 -20.27 -12.74
C PHE A 236 0.68 -20.14 -13.34
N VAL A 237 -0.31 -20.82 -12.75
CA VAL A 237 -1.71 -20.76 -13.19
C VAL A 237 -2.26 -19.34 -13.02
N VAL A 238 -2.11 -18.75 -11.84
CA VAL A 238 -2.57 -17.37 -11.56
C VAL A 238 -1.90 -16.39 -12.52
N GLY A 239 -0.59 -16.49 -12.70
CA GLY A 239 0.15 -15.64 -13.65
C GLY A 239 -0.34 -15.77 -15.10
N GLY A 240 -0.70 -16.98 -15.53
CA GLY A 240 -1.30 -17.22 -16.85
C GLY A 240 -2.69 -16.58 -17.03
N PHE A 241 -3.43 -16.40 -15.94
CA PHE A 241 -4.75 -15.74 -15.97
C PHE A 241 -4.68 -14.20 -15.93
N VAL A 242 -3.54 -13.60 -15.53
CA VAL A 242 -3.42 -12.13 -15.43
C VAL A 242 -3.78 -11.40 -16.73
N PRO A 243 -3.36 -11.83 -17.95
CA PRO A 243 -3.77 -11.16 -19.18
C PRO A 243 -5.28 -11.23 -19.41
N VAL A 244 -5.93 -12.32 -19.02
CA VAL A 244 -7.40 -12.46 -19.10
C VAL A 244 -8.09 -11.50 -18.14
N ILE A 245 -7.54 -11.40 -16.93
CA ILE A 245 -8.03 -10.45 -15.91
C ILE A 245 -7.89 -9.01 -16.45
N PHE A 246 -6.76 -8.65 -17.03
CA PHE A 246 -6.53 -7.31 -17.59
C PHE A 246 -7.50 -7.02 -18.76
N THR A 247 -7.69 -7.96 -19.66
CA THR A 247 -8.62 -7.77 -20.80
C THR A 247 -10.05 -7.57 -20.31
N ASN A 248 -10.50 -8.38 -19.35
CA ASN A 248 -11.84 -8.25 -18.78
C ASN A 248 -11.99 -6.98 -17.95
N PHE A 249 -10.98 -6.62 -17.19
CA PHE A 249 -10.93 -5.39 -16.42
C PHE A 249 -11.01 -4.16 -17.35
N ASN A 250 -10.21 -4.11 -18.41
CA ASN A 250 -10.23 -3.00 -19.38
C ASN A 250 -11.59 -2.87 -20.07
N ARG A 251 -12.21 -3.99 -20.43
CA ARG A 251 -13.57 -3.98 -21.00
C ARG A 251 -14.60 -3.46 -20.01
N PHE A 252 -14.55 -3.90 -18.76
CA PHE A 252 -15.41 -3.40 -17.68
C PHE A 252 -15.16 -1.91 -17.44
N TYR A 253 -13.89 -1.52 -17.28
CA TYR A 253 -13.51 -0.14 -17.01
C TYR A 253 -13.92 0.83 -18.14
N SER A 254 -13.65 0.48 -19.39
CA SER A 254 -14.09 1.30 -20.53
C SER A 254 -15.61 1.40 -20.65
N GLY A 255 -16.35 0.37 -20.27
CA GLY A 255 -17.80 0.42 -20.17
C GLY A 255 -18.29 1.35 -19.06
N PHE A 256 -17.60 1.32 -17.90
CA PHE A 256 -17.87 2.21 -16.78
C PHE A 256 -17.56 3.67 -17.13
N GLU A 257 -16.43 3.94 -17.75
CA GLU A 257 -16.00 5.28 -18.19
C GLU A 257 -17.02 5.92 -19.15
N LYS A 258 -17.50 5.17 -20.14
CA LYS A 258 -18.55 5.65 -21.05
C LYS A 258 -19.85 6.00 -20.32
N ARG A 259 -20.27 5.15 -19.37
CA ARG A 259 -21.46 5.42 -18.56
C ARG A 259 -21.25 6.63 -17.65
N TYR A 260 -20.07 6.75 -17.03
CA TYR A 260 -19.71 7.89 -16.21
C TYR A 260 -19.76 9.19 -17.02
N ALA A 261 -19.16 9.23 -18.21
CA ALA A 261 -19.22 10.40 -19.09
C ALA A 261 -20.66 10.81 -19.43
N THR A 262 -21.55 9.84 -19.69
CA THR A 262 -22.97 10.11 -19.94
C THR A 262 -23.67 10.68 -18.71
N VAL A 263 -23.43 10.10 -17.53
CA VAL A 263 -23.99 10.57 -16.27
C VAL A 263 -23.46 11.98 -15.94
N LEU A 264 -22.16 12.20 -16.16
CA LEU A 264 -21.54 13.51 -15.93
C LEU A 264 -22.19 14.61 -16.80
N ASP A 265 -22.40 14.32 -18.09
CA ASP A 265 -23.10 15.28 -18.99
C ASP A 265 -24.52 15.59 -18.49
N MET A 266 -25.24 14.58 -18.01
CA MET A 266 -26.58 14.74 -17.41
C MET A 266 -26.52 15.60 -16.14
N VAL A 267 -25.57 15.32 -15.24
CA VAL A 267 -25.35 16.06 -13.98
C VAL A 267 -24.97 17.51 -14.26
N LEU A 268 -24.09 17.76 -15.24
CA LEU A 268 -23.70 19.12 -15.63
C LEU A 268 -24.86 19.93 -16.23
N LYS A 269 -25.81 19.30 -16.88
CA LYS A 269 -27.04 19.92 -17.39
C LYS A 269 -28.07 20.18 -16.27
N ALA A 270 -28.09 19.34 -15.24
CA ALA A 270 -29.04 19.40 -14.13
C ALA A 270 -28.46 20.14 -12.89
N ARG A 271 -27.68 21.20 -13.09
CA ARG A 271 -26.98 21.96 -12.04
C ARG A 271 -27.84 22.29 -10.81
N PRO A 272 -29.07 22.82 -10.93
CA PRO A 272 -29.88 23.15 -9.75
C PRO A 272 -30.28 21.93 -8.93
N ILE A 273 -30.52 20.79 -9.56
CA ILE A 273 -30.86 19.54 -8.86
C ILE A 273 -29.64 19.03 -8.07
N VAL A 274 -28.46 19.10 -8.67
CA VAL A 274 -27.21 18.69 -8.02
C VAL A 274 -26.88 19.59 -6.81
N MET A 275 -27.07 20.90 -6.96
CA MET A 275 -26.88 21.83 -5.85
C MET A 275 -27.89 21.59 -4.73
N ALA A 276 -29.14 21.30 -5.06
CA ALA A 276 -30.17 20.95 -4.07
C ALA A 276 -29.81 19.62 -3.35
N ALA A 277 -29.37 18.60 -4.09
CA ALA A 277 -28.93 17.34 -3.51
C ALA A 277 -27.74 17.51 -2.55
N LEU A 278 -26.76 18.36 -2.94
CA LEU A 278 -25.63 18.73 -2.08
C LEU A 278 -26.13 19.43 -0.80
N GLY A 279 -27.04 20.39 -0.92
CA GLY A 279 -27.63 21.09 0.22
C GLY A 279 -28.34 20.12 1.18
N VAL A 280 -29.15 19.20 0.63
CA VAL A 280 -29.79 18.15 1.42
C VAL A 280 -28.75 17.25 2.10
N GLY A 281 -27.69 16.87 1.40
CA GLY A 281 -26.59 16.08 1.98
C GLY A 281 -25.93 16.78 3.18
N ILE A 282 -25.65 18.08 3.07
CA ILE A 282 -25.08 18.89 4.17
C ILE A 282 -26.07 18.94 5.36
N LEU A 283 -27.35 19.16 5.11
CA LEU A 283 -28.35 19.18 6.17
C LEU A 283 -28.49 17.82 6.87
N LEU A 284 -28.52 16.73 6.11
CA LEU A 284 -28.57 15.38 6.67
C LEU A 284 -27.31 15.06 7.50
N THR A 285 -26.13 15.47 7.03
CA THR A 285 -24.89 15.32 7.78
C THR A 285 -24.92 16.10 9.08
N GLY A 286 -25.36 17.36 9.06
CA GLY A 286 -25.56 18.17 10.26
C GLY A 286 -26.55 17.54 11.24
N PHE A 287 -27.68 17.06 10.73
CA PHE A 287 -28.67 16.34 11.55
C PHE A 287 -28.09 15.04 12.16
N ALA A 288 -27.40 14.22 11.35
CA ALA A 288 -26.78 13.00 11.83
C ALA A 288 -25.76 13.30 12.94
N PHE A 289 -24.96 14.36 12.79
CA PHE A 289 -23.96 14.77 13.77
C PHE A 289 -24.58 15.08 15.13
N THR A 290 -25.81 15.65 15.18
CA THR A 290 -26.52 15.92 16.44
C THR A 290 -27.08 14.66 17.10
N ARG A 291 -27.15 13.53 16.38
CA ARG A 291 -27.74 12.26 16.86
C ARG A 291 -26.70 11.21 17.23
N ILE A 292 -25.45 11.40 16.81
CA ILE A 292 -24.37 10.47 17.14
C ILE A 292 -23.96 10.70 18.60
N PRO A 293 -24.05 9.67 19.47
CA PRO A 293 -23.58 9.79 20.84
C PRO A 293 -22.05 10.00 20.85
N GLY A 294 -21.61 11.05 21.53
CA GLY A 294 -20.18 11.30 21.74
C GLY A 294 -19.63 10.30 22.76
N GLY A 295 -18.53 9.63 22.38
CA GLY A 295 -17.79 8.75 23.26
C GLY A 295 -16.30 8.88 22.99
N PHE A 296 -15.48 8.77 24.04
CA PHE A 296 -14.03 8.90 23.90
C PHE A 296 -13.40 7.58 23.38
N VAL A 297 -13.87 6.47 23.91
CA VAL A 297 -13.43 5.11 23.54
C VAL A 297 -14.68 4.26 23.36
N PRO A 298 -14.77 3.40 22.35
CA PRO A 298 -15.84 2.42 22.26
C PRO A 298 -15.89 1.57 23.54
N ILE A 299 -17.09 1.22 23.99
CA ILE A 299 -17.26 0.28 25.09
C ILE A 299 -16.86 -1.10 24.55
N GLU A 300 -15.66 -1.55 24.95
CA GLU A 300 -15.17 -2.88 24.60
C GLU A 300 -15.29 -3.80 25.82
N ASP A 301 -15.89 -4.96 25.60
CA ASP A 301 -15.80 -6.05 26.57
C ASP A 301 -14.48 -6.78 26.37
N GLN A 302 -13.49 -6.42 27.20
CA GLN A 302 -12.15 -7.01 27.16
C GLN A 302 -12.03 -8.28 28.03
N GLY A 303 -13.17 -8.75 28.55
CA GLY A 303 -13.21 -9.99 29.33
C GLY A 303 -12.56 -9.88 30.72
N TYR A 304 -12.29 -8.66 31.22
CA TYR A 304 -11.80 -8.44 32.56
C TYR A 304 -12.67 -7.41 33.32
N ALA A 305 -12.78 -7.60 34.62
CA ALA A 305 -13.39 -6.65 35.53
C ALA A 305 -12.30 -6.07 36.47
N ILE A 306 -12.27 -4.76 36.61
CA ILE A 306 -11.40 -4.11 37.58
C ILE A 306 -12.20 -3.87 38.85
N GLY A 307 -11.82 -4.55 39.92
CA GLY A 307 -12.39 -4.33 41.26
C GLY A 307 -11.45 -3.46 42.12
N PHE A 308 -12.01 -2.44 42.75
CA PHE A 308 -11.27 -1.64 43.73
C PHE A 308 -11.70 -2.04 45.13
N VAL A 309 -10.74 -2.44 45.94
CA VAL A 309 -10.97 -2.72 47.39
C VAL A 309 -10.47 -1.51 48.18
N GLN A 310 -11.38 -0.76 48.77
CA GLN A 310 -11.05 0.36 49.65
C GLN A 310 -11.31 -0.06 51.07
N ALA A 311 -10.23 -0.15 51.87
CA ALA A 311 -10.34 -0.38 53.30
C ALA A 311 -10.65 0.93 54.04
N PRO A 312 -11.30 0.89 55.21
CA PRO A 312 -11.52 2.07 56.06
C PRO A 312 -10.20 2.74 56.46
N ASP A 313 -10.27 4.06 56.73
CA ASP A 313 -9.12 4.82 57.16
C ASP A 313 -8.50 4.26 58.47
N GLY A 314 -7.18 4.11 58.47
CA GLY A 314 -6.44 3.57 59.61
C GLY A 314 -6.16 2.08 59.60
N VAL A 315 -6.58 1.36 58.52
CA VAL A 315 -6.28 -0.06 58.33
C VAL A 315 -4.82 -0.22 57.86
N SER A 316 -4.08 -1.17 58.47
CA SER A 316 -2.70 -1.46 58.06
C SER A 316 -2.65 -2.07 56.66
N ASN A 317 -1.52 -1.85 55.97
CA ASN A 317 -1.27 -2.37 54.60
C ASN A 317 -1.40 -3.91 54.55
N GLU A 318 -0.97 -4.62 55.61
CA GLU A 318 -1.09 -6.07 55.71
C GLU A 318 -2.55 -6.56 55.73
N LYS A 319 -3.41 -5.81 56.45
CA LYS A 319 -4.85 -6.15 56.53
C LYS A 319 -5.57 -5.86 55.23
N THR A 320 -5.22 -4.77 54.54
CA THR A 320 -5.72 -4.47 53.19
C THR A 320 -5.32 -5.53 52.19
N LEU A 321 -4.06 -6.02 52.30
CA LEU A 321 -3.55 -7.08 51.42
C LEU A 321 -4.25 -8.43 51.68
N ALA A 322 -4.59 -8.71 52.94
CA ALA A 322 -5.33 -9.91 53.33
C ALA A 322 -6.78 -9.88 52.80
N ILE A 323 -7.43 -8.73 52.85
CA ILE A 323 -8.78 -8.55 52.25
C ILE A 323 -8.71 -8.69 50.72
N ASN A 324 -7.72 -8.10 50.10
CA ASN A 324 -7.56 -8.18 48.64
C ASN A 324 -7.36 -9.64 48.16
N ARG A 325 -6.64 -10.46 48.92
CA ARG A 325 -6.45 -11.88 48.66
C ARG A 325 -7.70 -12.74 48.85
N GLN A 326 -8.70 -12.24 49.60
CA GLN A 326 -9.98 -12.93 49.78
C GLN A 326 -10.99 -12.59 48.68
N VAL A 327 -10.78 -11.48 47.99
CA VAL A 327 -11.65 -11.00 46.89
C VAL A 327 -11.15 -11.48 45.53
N ALA A 328 -9.84 -11.71 45.36
CA ALA A 328 -9.21 -12.24 44.16
C ALA A 328 -9.33 -13.76 44.10
#